data_6648d3489ea992be116117db5e66ce65
#
_entry.id   6648d3489ea992be116117db5e66ce65
#
_cell.length_a   1.000
_cell.length_b   1.000
_cell.length_c   1.000
_cell.angle_alpha   90.00
_cell.angle_beta   90.00
_cell.angle_gamma   90.00
#
_symmetry.space_group_name_H-M   'P 1'
#
loop_
_entity.id
_entity.type
_entity.pdbx_description
1 polymer ?
#
loop_
_entity_poly.entity_id
_entity_poly.type
_entity_poly.pdbx_seq_one_letter_code
_entity_poly.pdbx_strand_id
1 'polypeptide(L)'
;SVAEKSTPQPDNNPLDCRPDGFGSGGHGTHVAGTAAGYGVTANGTTYRGDYKNLTEEQLKGMSIGPGTAPEAQLLAIRVFGCYGNSSVVMKALDTVMDPNGDGDFSDRADIVNLSLGGEFAPADDPESYMINTMARQGVFTVAAAGNANNYNGVGDTYSDSGSPANA
;
A
#
# COMPACT_ATOMS: atom_id res chain seq x y z
N SER A 1 -10.63 -21.31 12.90
CA SER A 1 -10.80 -20.53 11.68
C SER A 1 -11.58 -19.27 12.03
N VAL A 2 -10.93 -18.13 11.98
CA VAL A 2 -11.67 -16.86 12.05
C VAL A 2 -12.39 -16.76 10.72
N ALA A 3 -13.70 -17.02 10.72
CA ALA A 3 -14.52 -16.75 9.55
C ALA A 3 -14.37 -15.26 9.23
N GLU A 4 -13.96 -14.94 8.01
CA GLU A 4 -14.03 -13.56 7.54
C GLU A 4 -15.48 -13.09 7.69
N LYS A 5 -15.65 -12.00 8.42
CA LYS A 5 -16.97 -11.41 8.54
C LYS A 5 -17.34 -10.85 7.18
N SER A 6 -18.53 -11.15 6.70
CA SER A 6 -19.07 -10.65 5.44
C SER A 6 -19.21 -9.11 5.42
N THR A 7 -19.14 -8.49 6.59
CA THR A 7 -19.19 -7.02 6.75
C THR A 7 -17.87 -6.56 7.38
N PRO A 8 -17.12 -5.69 6.72
CA PRO A 8 -15.91 -5.09 7.29
C PRO A 8 -16.20 -4.39 8.61
N GLN A 9 -15.35 -4.60 9.57
CA GLN A 9 -15.46 -3.96 10.88
C GLN A 9 -14.19 -3.13 11.09
N PRO A 10 -14.29 -1.82 11.33
CA PRO A 10 -13.14 -1.01 11.70
C PRO A 10 -12.51 -1.58 12.98
N ASP A 11 -11.20 -1.71 12.98
CA ASP A 11 -10.41 -2.02 14.17
C ASP A 11 -9.08 -1.28 14.11
N ASN A 12 -8.36 -1.22 15.23
CA ASN A 12 -7.07 -0.56 15.33
C ASN A 12 -5.90 -1.55 15.10
N ASN A 13 -6.15 -2.65 14.40
CA ASN A 13 -5.14 -3.67 14.15
C ASN A 13 -4.80 -3.79 12.66
N PRO A 14 -3.77 -3.09 12.16
CA PRO A 14 -3.36 -3.14 10.77
C PRO A 14 -2.51 -4.38 10.45
N LEU A 15 -2.27 -5.28 11.42
CA LEU A 15 -1.43 -6.45 11.23
C LEU A 15 -2.01 -7.35 10.14
N ASP A 16 -1.12 -7.77 9.26
CA ASP A 16 -1.42 -8.71 8.18
C ASP A 16 -1.73 -10.12 8.71
N CYS A 17 -2.37 -10.92 7.89
CA CYS A 17 -2.59 -12.32 8.21
C CYS A 17 -1.25 -13.05 8.34
N ARG A 18 -1.16 -13.98 9.30
CA ARG A 18 0.02 -14.84 9.41
C ARG A 18 0.12 -15.74 8.16
N PRO A 19 1.34 -15.96 7.66
CA PRO A 19 1.58 -16.90 6.57
C PRO A 19 1.46 -18.35 7.09
N ASP A 20 0.24 -18.79 7.36
CA ASP A 20 -0.08 -20.16 7.77
C ASP A 20 -0.39 -21.09 6.58
N GLY A 21 0.20 -20.80 5.45
CA GLY A 21 0.25 -21.67 4.28
C GLY A 21 -0.83 -21.45 3.21
N PHE A 22 -1.83 -20.60 3.45
CA PHE A 22 -2.93 -20.36 2.51
C PHE A 22 -3.23 -18.88 2.23
N GLY A 23 -2.48 -17.94 2.79
CA GLY A 23 -2.70 -16.51 2.60
C GLY A 23 -1.45 -15.78 2.10
N SER A 24 -1.65 -14.70 1.39
CA SER A 24 -0.61 -13.76 0.95
C SER A 24 -0.11 -12.85 2.08
N GLY A 25 -0.05 -13.37 3.30
CA GLY A 25 0.37 -12.62 4.47
C GLY A 25 1.78 -12.04 4.31
N GLY A 26 1.98 -10.81 4.83
CA GLY A 26 3.25 -10.10 4.76
C GLY A 26 3.42 -9.16 3.58
N HIS A 27 2.53 -9.17 2.58
CA HIS A 27 2.62 -8.28 1.42
C HIS A 27 2.60 -6.80 1.83
N GLY A 28 1.60 -6.37 2.61
CA GLY A 28 1.51 -4.98 3.10
C GLY A 28 2.68 -4.58 3.99
N THR A 29 3.17 -5.50 4.83
CA THR A 29 4.37 -5.27 5.65
C THR A 29 5.61 -5.08 4.78
N HIS A 30 5.78 -5.88 3.72
CA HIS A 30 6.88 -5.74 2.77
C HIS A 30 6.81 -4.41 2.01
N VAL A 31 5.63 -4.03 1.54
CA VAL A 31 5.39 -2.75 0.86
C VAL A 31 5.73 -1.58 1.78
N ALA A 32 5.24 -1.58 3.02
CA ALA A 32 5.54 -0.56 4.01
C ALA A 32 7.05 -0.48 4.32
N GLY A 33 7.73 -1.62 4.43
CA GLY A 33 9.18 -1.69 4.63
C GLY A 33 9.96 -1.11 3.45
N THR A 34 9.54 -1.39 2.23
CA THR A 34 10.15 -0.83 1.02
C THR A 34 9.95 0.69 0.93
N ALA A 35 8.77 1.18 1.31
CA ALA A 35 8.46 2.61 1.29
C ALA A 35 9.22 3.38 2.38
N ALA A 36 9.12 2.94 3.64
CA ALA A 36 9.53 3.72 4.82
C ALA A 36 10.20 2.90 5.93
N GLY A 37 10.75 1.73 5.62
CA GLY A 37 11.47 0.92 6.61
C GLY A 37 12.72 1.65 7.12
N TYR A 38 12.98 1.54 8.40
CA TYR A 38 14.16 2.20 9.02
C TYR A 38 15.50 1.54 8.66
N GLY A 39 15.48 0.28 8.22
CA GLY A 39 16.68 -0.53 8.06
C GLY A 39 17.09 -1.26 9.35
N VAL A 40 17.92 -2.28 9.19
CA VAL A 40 18.44 -3.12 10.28
C VAL A 40 19.94 -3.21 10.15
N THR A 41 20.64 -2.86 11.20
CA THR A 41 22.11 -2.93 11.28
C THR A 41 22.61 -4.38 11.28
N ALA A 42 23.90 -4.58 11.08
CA ALA A 42 24.51 -5.92 11.08
C ALA A 42 24.28 -6.73 12.35
N ASN A 43 24.10 -6.07 13.48
CA ASN A 43 23.82 -6.71 14.77
C ASN A 43 22.31 -6.94 15.04
N GLY A 44 21.44 -6.70 14.06
CA GLY A 44 20.00 -6.96 14.17
C GLY A 44 19.19 -5.84 14.82
N THR A 45 19.77 -4.68 15.10
CA THR A 45 19.02 -3.55 15.68
C THR A 45 18.45 -2.64 14.59
N THR A 46 17.29 -2.03 14.88
CA THR A 46 16.70 -1.03 14.00
C THR A 46 17.61 0.19 13.87
N TYR A 47 17.94 0.59 12.65
CA TYR A 47 18.69 1.81 12.42
C TYR A 47 17.84 3.05 12.68
N ARG A 48 18.40 4.04 13.37
CA ARG A 48 17.76 5.32 13.72
C ARG A 48 18.73 6.49 13.61
N GLY A 49 19.68 6.39 12.71
CA GLY A 49 20.72 7.41 12.50
C GLY A 49 20.38 8.42 11.42
N ASP A 50 21.39 9.11 10.94
CA ASP A 50 21.26 10.11 9.87
C ASP A 50 21.22 9.43 8.49
N TYR A 51 20.02 9.33 7.91
CA TYR A 51 19.80 8.71 6.60
C TYR A 51 20.38 9.53 5.44
N LYS A 52 20.49 10.86 5.59
CA LYS A 52 20.99 11.74 4.52
C LYS A 52 22.47 11.56 4.26
N ASN A 53 23.21 11.16 5.27
CA ASN A 53 24.66 10.98 5.21
C ASN A 53 25.09 9.51 5.23
N LEU A 54 24.15 8.56 5.02
CA LEU A 54 24.48 7.16 4.89
C LEU A 54 25.39 6.92 3.69
N THR A 55 26.58 6.37 3.94
CA THR A 55 27.51 5.98 2.89
C THR A 55 27.13 4.62 2.30
N GLU A 56 27.57 4.36 1.08
CA GLU A 56 27.37 3.06 0.43
C GLU A 56 28.00 1.91 1.25
N GLU A 57 29.11 2.15 1.92
CA GLU A 57 29.74 1.17 2.79
C GLU A 57 28.88 0.85 4.01
N GLN A 58 28.29 1.87 4.64
CA GLN A 58 27.34 1.67 5.75
C GLN A 58 26.10 0.91 5.31
N LEU A 59 25.53 1.24 4.14
CA LEU A 59 24.40 0.52 3.55
C LEU A 59 24.72 -0.94 3.29
N LYS A 60 25.88 -1.24 2.70
CA LYS A 60 26.34 -2.63 2.47
C LYS A 60 26.59 -3.40 3.76
N GLY A 61 26.90 -2.70 4.84
CA GLY A 61 27.09 -3.30 6.17
C GLY A 61 25.79 -3.57 6.93
N MET A 62 24.63 -3.14 6.43
CA MET A 62 23.34 -3.43 7.06
C MET A 62 22.84 -4.84 6.72
N SER A 63 22.12 -5.47 7.65
CA SER A 63 21.40 -6.72 7.38
C SER A 63 20.19 -6.48 6.47
N ILE A 64 19.51 -5.33 6.63
CA ILE A 64 18.43 -4.86 5.77
C ILE A 64 18.62 -3.35 5.58
N GLY A 65 18.69 -2.90 4.34
CA GLY A 65 18.75 -1.48 4.03
C GLY A 65 17.46 -0.74 4.43
N PRO A 66 17.51 0.59 4.59
CA PRO A 66 16.31 1.38 4.80
C PRO A 66 15.42 1.40 3.56
N GLY A 67 14.15 1.72 3.76
CA GLY A 67 13.21 2.02 2.68
C GLY A 67 13.58 3.33 1.96
N THR A 68 12.79 3.66 0.95
CA THR A 68 13.04 4.87 0.11
C THR A 68 12.88 6.16 0.91
N ALA A 69 11.95 6.20 1.86
CA ALA A 69 11.64 7.37 2.69
C ALA A 69 11.54 6.97 4.19
N PRO A 70 12.64 6.60 4.84
CA PRO A 70 12.62 6.02 6.19
C PRO A 70 12.15 6.98 7.30
N GLU A 71 12.07 8.29 7.00
CA GLU A 71 11.56 9.30 7.93
C GLU A 71 10.08 9.65 7.67
N ALA A 72 9.44 9.02 6.67
CA ALA A 72 8.01 9.21 6.42
C ALA A 72 7.16 8.56 7.53
N GLN A 73 6.06 9.24 7.87
CA GLN A 73 5.04 8.66 8.74
C GLN A 73 4.12 7.77 7.92
N LEU A 74 3.78 6.60 8.45
CA LEU A 74 2.89 5.65 7.79
C LEU A 74 1.53 5.61 8.49
N LEU A 75 0.47 5.82 7.69
CA LEU A 75 -0.89 5.44 8.04
C LEU A 75 -1.17 4.08 7.38
N ALA A 76 -1.17 3.01 8.17
CA ALA A 76 -1.38 1.65 7.68
C ALA A 76 -2.87 1.30 7.68
N ILE A 77 -3.47 1.15 6.50
CA ILE A 77 -4.87 0.77 6.36
C ILE A 77 -4.94 -0.61 5.71
N ARG A 78 -5.36 -1.61 6.48
CA ARG A 78 -5.54 -2.97 5.98
C ARG A 78 -6.90 -3.10 5.30
N VAL A 79 -6.89 -3.33 3.99
CA VAL A 79 -8.11 -3.49 3.18
C VAL A 79 -8.39 -4.93 2.77
N PHE A 80 -7.42 -5.83 2.92
CA PHE A 80 -7.60 -7.25 2.63
C PHE A 80 -7.67 -8.08 3.90
N GLY A 81 -8.54 -9.09 3.87
CA GLY A 81 -8.50 -10.22 4.78
C GLY A 81 -7.42 -11.23 4.38
N CYS A 82 -7.58 -12.48 4.81
CA CYS A 82 -6.60 -13.54 4.52
C CYS A 82 -6.70 -14.12 3.10
N TYR A 83 -7.71 -13.76 2.32
CA TYR A 83 -8.02 -14.36 1.01
C TYR A 83 -7.84 -13.43 -0.20
N GLY A 84 -7.25 -12.26 -0.01
CA GLY A 84 -6.85 -11.38 -1.12
C GLY A 84 -7.97 -10.67 -1.87
N ASN A 85 -9.21 -10.69 -1.37
CA ASN A 85 -10.34 -9.92 -1.92
C ASN A 85 -10.73 -8.79 -0.97
N SER A 86 -11.16 -7.67 -1.51
CA SER A 86 -11.59 -6.52 -0.73
C SER A 86 -12.83 -5.86 -1.32
N SER A 87 -13.72 -5.39 -0.45
CA SER A 87 -14.85 -4.51 -0.80
C SER A 87 -14.78 -3.16 -0.08
N VAL A 88 -13.62 -2.85 0.54
CA VAL A 88 -13.49 -1.68 1.43
C VAL A 88 -12.45 -0.67 0.96
N VAL A 89 -11.90 -0.83 -0.24
CA VAL A 89 -10.89 0.10 -0.78
C VAL A 89 -11.43 1.53 -0.83
N MET A 90 -12.66 1.72 -1.32
CA MET A 90 -13.30 3.05 -1.33
C MET A 90 -13.39 3.66 0.07
N LYS A 91 -13.72 2.85 1.09
CA LYS A 91 -13.78 3.34 2.48
C LYS A 91 -12.39 3.68 3.03
N ALA A 92 -11.37 2.95 2.61
CA ALA A 92 -9.98 3.27 2.95
C ALA A 92 -9.55 4.61 2.32
N LEU A 93 -9.90 4.86 1.06
CA LEU A 93 -9.63 6.13 0.39
C LEU A 93 -10.35 7.32 1.05
N ASP A 94 -11.59 7.12 1.51
CA ASP A 94 -12.29 8.11 2.36
C ASP A 94 -11.49 8.43 3.64
N THR A 95 -11.02 7.38 4.32
CA THR A 95 -10.23 7.54 5.56
C THR A 95 -8.90 8.24 5.31
N VAL A 96 -8.31 8.10 4.14
CA VAL A 96 -7.08 8.83 3.75
C VAL A 96 -7.34 10.33 3.62
N MET A 97 -8.54 10.71 3.20
CA MET A 97 -8.92 12.13 3.04
C MET A 97 -9.27 12.81 4.36
N ASP A 98 -9.72 12.04 5.34
CA ASP A 98 -10.17 12.54 6.65
C ASP A 98 -9.86 11.46 7.71
N PRO A 99 -8.59 11.34 8.13
CA PRO A 99 -8.16 10.31 9.07
C PRO A 99 -8.82 10.40 10.44
N ASN A 100 -9.16 11.60 10.89
CA ASN A 100 -9.79 11.83 12.20
C ASN A 100 -11.34 11.83 12.14
N GLY A 101 -11.93 11.95 10.95
CA GLY A 101 -13.37 11.90 10.75
C GLY A 101 -14.12 13.17 11.13
N ASP A 102 -13.46 14.35 11.14
CA ASP A 102 -14.07 15.63 11.54
C ASP A 102 -14.67 16.42 10.37
N GLY A 103 -14.46 15.97 9.13
CA GLY A 103 -14.93 16.62 7.91
C GLY A 103 -14.01 17.72 7.39
N ASP A 104 -12.86 17.94 8.02
CA ASP A 104 -11.81 18.85 7.53
C ASP A 104 -10.66 18.02 6.92
N PHE A 105 -10.35 18.26 5.67
CA PHE A 105 -9.31 17.53 4.94
C PHE A 105 -7.89 18.10 5.16
N SER A 106 -7.69 18.92 6.19
CA SER A 106 -6.37 19.47 6.49
C SER A 106 -5.36 18.43 7.00
N ASP A 107 -5.86 17.32 7.53
CA ASP A 107 -5.08 16.19 8.06
C ASP A 107 -4.98 15.02 7.08
N ARG A 108 -5.45 15.19 5.82
CA ARG A 108 -5.33 14.16 4.79
C ARG A 108 -3.90 13.70 4.58
N ALA A 109 -3.72 12.47 4.13
CA ALA A 109 -2.41 12.00 3.74
C ALA A 109 -1.88 12.75 2.50
N ASP A 110 -0.57 12.97 2.42
CA ASP A 110 0.08 13.57 1.26
C ASP A 110 0.18 12.58 0.09
N ILE A 111 0.45 11.31 0.41
CA ILE A 111 0.73 10.26 -0.57
C ILE A 111 -0.05 9.00 -0.19
N VAL A 112 -0.63 8.35 -1.20
CA VAL A 112 -1.24 7.02 -1.07
C VAL A 112 -0.50 6.03 -1.94
N ASN A 113 -0.10 4.90 -1.38
CA ASN A 113 0.41 3.77 -2.13
C ASN A 113 -0.62 2.64 -2.18
N LEU A 114 -1.01 2.25 -3.39
CA LEU A 114 -1.94 1.18 -3.68
C LEU A 114 -1.22 0.04 -4.41
N SER A 115 -0.50 -0.81 -3.68
CA SER A 115 0.08 -2.04 -4.22
C SER A 115 -1.01 -3.12 -4.33
N LEU A 116 -2.10 -2.76 -4.96
CA LEU A 116 -3.31 -3.55 -5.15
C LEU A 116 -4.03 -3.09 -6.41
N GLY A 117 -5.03 -3.85 -6.86
CA GLY A 117 -5.87 -3.46 -7.97
C GLY A 117 -6.71 -4.64 -8.46
N GLY A 118 -7.72 -4.33 -9.27
CA GLY A 118 -8.52 -5.30 -10.03
C GLY A 118 -8.04 -5.35 -11.49
N GLU A 119 -8.04 -6.51 -12.09
CA GLU A 119 -7.67 -6.68 -13.49
C GLU A 119 -8.78 -6.14 -14.41
N PHE A 120 -8.40 -5.53 -15.54
CA PHE A 120 -9.31 -5.10 -16.61
C PHE A 120 -10.45 -4.15 -16.18
N ALA A 121 -10.22 -3.30 -15.22
CA ALA A 121 -11.24 -2.33 -14.80
C ALA A 121 -11.36 -1.17 -15.80
N PRO A 122 -12.58 -0.69 -16.08
CA PRO A 122 -12.79 0.48 -16.94
C PRO A 122 -12.31 1.76 -16.28
N ALA A 123 -11.99 2.78 -17.08
CA ALA A 123 -11.51 4.07 -16.58
C ALA A 123 -12.57 4.86 -15.78
N ASP A 124 -13.84 4.51 -15.89
CA ASP A 124 -14.96 5.07 -15.14
C ASP A 124 -15.29 4.28 -13.85
N ASP A 125 -14.38 3.40 -13.45
CA ASP A 125 -14.46 2.68 -12.19
C ASP A 125 -14.50 3.64 -10.99
N PRO A 126 -15.30 3.38 -9.96
CA PRO A 126 -15.43 4.26 -8.79
C PRO A 126 -14.11 4.57 -8.07
N GLU A 127 -13.19 3.61 -8.00
CA GLU A 127 -11.87 3.80 -7.38
C GLU A 127 -11.03 4.80 -8.18
N SER A 128 -11.02 4.68 -9.51
CA SER A 128 -10.33 5.62 -10.40
C SER A 128 -10.92 7.03 -10.29
N TYR A 129 -12.24 7.14 -10.21
CA TYR A 129 -12.91 8.43 -9.98
C TYR A 129 -12.52 9.07 -8.64
N MET A 130 -12.48 8.27 -7.58
CA MET A 130 -12.08 8.75 -6.25
C MET A 130 -10.64 9.24 -6.24
N ILE A 131 -9.71 8.50 -6.84
CA ILE A 131 -8.29 8.88 -6.96
C ILE A 131 -8.14 10.20 -7.71
N ASN A 132 -8.85 10.38 -8.82
CA ASN A 132 -8.85 11.64 -9.55
C ASN A 132 -9.39 12.81 -8.71
N THR A 133 -10.35 12.55 -7.84
CA THR A 133 -10.87 13.55 -6.89
C THR A 133 -9.85 13.87 -5.82
N MET A 134 -9.19 12.88 -5.25
CA MET A 134 -8.10 13.04 -4.27
C MET A 134 -6.93 13.83 -4.84
N ALA A 135 -6.56 13.57 -6.11
CA ALA A 135 -5.50 14.31 -6.80
C ALA A 135 -5.80 15.82 -6.89
N ARG A 136 -7.07 16.20 -7.12
CA ARG A 136 -7.49 17.60 -7.11
C ARG A 136 -7.40 18.25 -5.73
N GLN A 137 -7.42 17.45 -4.68
CA GLN A 137 -7.23 17.88 -3.29
C GLN A 137 -5.77 17.82 -2.84
N GLY A 138 -4.85 17.48 -3.75
CA GLY A 138 -3.41 17.49 -3.50
C GLY A 138 -2.85 16.18 -2.93
N VAL A 139 -3.61 15.09 -2.96
CA VAL A 139 -3.11 13.75 -2.59
C VAL A 139 -2.47 13.09 -3.80
N PHE A 140 -1.21 12.68 -3.68
CA PHE A 140 -0.50 11.96 -4.73
C PHE A 140 -0.69 10.45 -4.57
N THR A 141 -1.24 9.79 -5.60
CA THR A 141 -1.48 8.34 -5.57
C THR A 141 -0.50 7.60 -6.46
N VAL A 142 0.07 6.52 -5.93
CA VAL A 142 0.90 5.55 -6.65
C VAL A 142 0.17 4.22 -6.64
N ALA A 143 -0.17 3.68 -7.79
CA ALA A 143 -0.87 2.42 -7.94
C ALA A 143 -0.08 1.41 -8.75
N ALA A 144 -0.20 0.13 -8.40
CA ALA A 144 0.37 -0.97 -9.17
C ALA A 144 -0.39 -1.13 -10.49
N ALA A 145 0.33 -1.23 -11.61
CA ALA A 145 -0.27 -1.48 -12.92
C ALA A 145 -0.84 -2.89 -13.07
N GLY A 146 -0.51 -3.79 -12.15
CA GLY A 146 -0.93 -5.19 -12.19
C GLY A 146 0.14 -6.14 -12.72
N ASN A 147 -0.19 -7.42 -12.81
CA ASN A 147 0.71 -8.50 -13.20
C ASN A 147 0.10 -9.39 -14.32
N ALA A 148 -0.96 -8.92 -14.96
CA ALA A 148 -1.77 -9.74 -15.87
C ALA A 148 -1.17 -9.92 -17.29
N ASN A 149 -0.07 -9.27 -17.60
CA ASN A 149 0.56 -9.17 -18.91
C ASN A 149 0.94 -10.51 -19.60
N ASN A 150 0.83 -11.62 -18.91
CA ASN A 150 1.16 -12.96 -19.43
C ASN A 150 -0.02 -13.93 -19.49
N TYR A 151 -1.23 -13.50 -19.14
CA TYR A 151 -2.37 -14.43 -19.06
C TYR A 151 -2.78 -15.05 -20.41
N ASN A 152 -2.50 -14.37 -21.51
CA ASN A 152 -2.87 -14.83 -22.86
C ASN A 152 -1.69 -15.03 -23.82
N GLY A 153 -0.45 -14.85 -23.39
CA GLY A 153 0.72 -15.01 -24.26
C GLY A 153 0.81 -14.00 -25.42
N VAL A 154 -0.04 -13.02 -25.45
CA VAL A 154 -0.11 -11.96 -26.47
C VAL A 154 0.21 -10.67 -25.74
N GLY A 155 1.44 -10.27 -25.71
CA GLY A 155 1.95 -9.09 -25.01
C GLY A 155 1.25 -7.77 -25.37
N ASP A 156 -0.05 -7.69 -25.12
CA ASP A 156 -0.85 -6.48 -25.25
C ASP A 156 -0.87 -5.76 -23.89
N THR A 157 0.02 -4.82 -23.76
CA THR A 157 0.18 -4.01 -22.55
C THR A 157 -0.94 -2.97 -22.36
N TYR A 158 -1.82 -2.78 -23.32
CA TYR A 158 -2.88 -1.77 -23.26
C TYR A 158 -4.11 -2.20 -22.46
N SER A 159 -4.31 -3.49 -22.26
CA SER A 159 -5.45 -4.02 -21.52
C SER A 159 -5.10 -4.47 -20.10
N ASP A 160 -3.84 -4.32 -19.69
CA ASP A 160 -3.33 -4.92 -18.45
C ASP A 160 -3.36 -3.96 -17.25
N SER A 161 -3.62 -2.68 -17.46
CA SER A 161 -3.79 -1.75 -16.35
C SER A 161 -5.18 -1.93 -15.74
N GLY A 162 -5.17 -2.41 -14.51
CA GLY A 162 -6.38 -2.54 -13.72
C GLY A 162 -6.74 -1.25 -12.97
N SER A 163 -7.92 -1.21 -12.37
CA SER A 163 -8.24 -0.18 -11.39
C SER A 163 -7.39 -0.41 -10.13
N PRO A 164 -6.85 0.64 -9.52
CA PRO A 164 -7.00 2.05 -9.86
C PRO A 164 -5.88 2.65 -10.73
N ALA A 165 -5.01 1.86 -11.32
CA ALA A 165 -3.85 2.35 -12.08
C ALA A 165 -4.18 3.07 -13.39
N ASN A 166 -5.43 3.02 -13.81
CA ASN A 166 -5.96 3.70 -14.99
C ASN A 166 -6.62 5.06 -14.71
N ALA A 167 -6.49 5.55 -13.46
CA ALA A 167 -7.03 6.83 -13.00
C ALA A 167 -6.30 8.05 -13.62
#